data_2bae1ff8b7561e737c0d9ec9499b594f
#
_entry.id   2bae1ff8b7561e737c0d9ec9499b594f
#
_cell.length_a   1.000
_cell.length_b   1.000
_cell.length_c   1.000
_cell.angle_alpha   90.00
_cell.angle_beta   90.00
_cell.angle_gamma   90.00
#
_symmetry.space_group_name_H-M   'P 1'
#
loop_
_entity.id
_entity.type
_entity.pdbx_description
1 polymer ?
#
loop_
_entity_poly.entity_id
_entity_poly.type
_entity_poly.pdbx_seq_one_letter_code
_entity_poly.pdbx_strand_id
1 'polypeptide(L)'
;MAIPRENLAQREEKVKIISATVADLRLDAVAAAGYGVSRSRMADEIKSLNVRVNWKEAKKPSQSVNEGDVISFRSRGRVEVAEIRGTTKKGRMSITLKRYI
;
A
#
# COMPACT_ATOMS: atom_id res chain seq x y z
N MET A 1 -7.63 1.98 -37.96
CA MET A 1 -7.60 2.46 -37.23
C MET A 1 -7.89 2.07 -35.89
N ALA A 2 -7.79 1.02 -35.42
CA ALA A 2 -7.98 0.53 -34.13
C ALA A 2 -6.83 0.83 -33.22
N ILE A 3 -5.81 1.29 -33.79
CA ILE A 3 -4.64 1.51 -33.04
C ILE A 3 -4.76 2.40 -31.85
N PRO A 4 -5.44 3.51 -31.91
CA PRO A 4 -5.54 4.38 -30.76
C PRO A 4 -6.18 3.72 -29.57
N ARG A 5 -7.09 2.81 -29.80
CA ARG A 5 -7.69 2.16 -28.69
C ARG A 5 -6.75 1.22 -28.03
N GLU A 6 -5.96 0.53 -28.78
CA GLU A 6 -4.98 -0.34 -28.20
C GLU A 6 -3.98 0.42 -27.38
N ASN A 7 -3.62 1.60 -27.83
CA ASN A 7 -2.70 2.41 -27.09
C ASN A 7 -3.31 2.86 -25.78
N LEU A 8 -4.59 3.13 -25.76
CA LEU A 8 -5.24 3.52 -24.53
C LEU A 8 -5.20 2.39 -23.52
N ALA A 9 -5.44 1.19 -23.97
CA ALA A 9 -5.37 0.06 -23.07
C ALA A 9 -3.97 -0.08 -22.48
N GLN A 10 -2.96 0.20 -23.25
CA GLN A 10 -1.61 0.09 -22.77
C GLN A 10 -1.24 1.20 -21.82
N ARG A 11 -2.00 2.27 -21.81
CA ARG A 11 -1.70 3.36 -20.91
C ARG A 11 -2.33 3.21 -19.56
N GLU A 12 -3.12 2.18 -19.38
CA GLU A 12 -3.71 1.94 -18.09
C GLU A 12 -2.60 1.78 -17.07
N GLU A 13 -2.87 2.19 -15.87
CA GLU A 13 -1.90 2.08 -14.80
C GLU A 13 -1.50 0.63 -14.61
N LYS A 14 -0.23 0.41 -14.43
CA LYS A 14 0.24 -0.93 -14.13
C LYS A 14 0.03 -1.15 -12.65
N VAL A 15 -0.56 -2.26 -12.32
CA VAL A 15 -0.87 -2.60 -10.94
C VAL A 15 -0.18 -3.92 -10.60
N LYS A 16 0.56 -3.90 -9.52
CA LYS A 16 1.20 -5.11 -9.02
C LYS A 16 0.43 -5.57 -7.80
N ILE A 17 0.03 -6.83 -7.82
CA ILE A 17 -0.69 -7.42 -6.69
C ILE A 17 0.32 -8.00 -5.73
N ILE A 18 0.22 -7.60 -4.48
CA ILE A 18 1.14 -8.05 -3.44
C ILE A 18 0.34 -8.73 -2.34
N SER A 19 0.68 -9.97 -2.04
CA SER A 19 0.09 -10.69 -0.93
C SER A 19 1.09 -10.69 0.21
N ALA A 20 0.65 -10.37 1.40
CA ALA A 20 1.52 -10.28 2.54
C ALA A 20 0.78 -10.66 3.81
N THR A 21 1.54 -10.95 4.86
CA THR A 21 0.96 -11.14 6.18
C THR A 21 1.60 -10.12 7.12
N VAL A 22 0.81 -9.56 8.01
CA VAL A 22 1.27 -8.57 8.97
C VAL A 22 0.75 -8.94 10.35
N ALA A 23 1.49 -8.52 11.37
CA ALA A 23 1.08 -8.79 12.73
C ALA A 23 -0.16 -8.00 13.13
N ASP A 24 -0.28 -6.80 12.58
CA ASP A 24 -1.45 -5.96 12.81
C ASP A 24 -1.60 -5.00 11.63
N LEU A 25 -2.69 -4.24 11.63
CA LEU A 25 -2.99 -3.33 10.53
C LEU A 25 -2.45 -1.94 10.78
N ARG A 26 -1.20 -1.86 11.16
CA ARG A 26 -0.54 -0.57 11.35
C ARG A 26 0.00 -0.07 10.02
N LEU A 27 -0.01 1.24 9.87
CA LEU A 27 0.46 1.87 8.64
C LEU A 27 1.90 1.47 8.31
N ASP A 28 2.79 1.47 9.30
CA ASP A 28 4.18 1.13 9.06
C ASP A 28 4.34 -0.31 8.56
N ALA A 29 3.57 -1.24 9.09
CA ALA A 29 3.65 -2.64 8.67
C ALA A 29 3.08 -2.83 7.27
N VAL A 30 1.92 -2.27 7.01
CA VAL A 30 1.24 -2.44 5.73
C VAL A 30 2.00 -1.73 4.62
N ALA A 31 2.45 -0.52 4.86
CA ALA A 31 3.21 0.23 3.86
C ALA A 31 4.56 -0.41 3.59
N ALA A 32 5.23 -0.91 4.62
CA ALA A 32 6.51 -1.60 4.44
C ALA A 32 6.34 -2.81 3.53
N ALA A 33 5.28 -3.58 3.72
CA ALA A 33 4.99 -4.73 2.87
C ALA A 33 4.70 -4.28 1.43
N GLY A 34 3.94 -3.22 1.26
CA GLY A 34 3.56 -2.76 -0.05
C GLY A 34 4.71 -2.16 -0.85
N TYR A 35 5.62 -1.49 -0.18
CA TYR A 35 6.74 -0.84 -0.87
C TYR A 35 8.03 -1.65 -0.82
N GLY A 36 8.04 -2.76 -0.10
CA GLY A 36 9.23 -3.59 -0.04
C GLY A 36 10.38 -2.98 0.73
N VAL A 37 10.08 -2.23 1.78
CA VAL A 37 11.09 -1.61 2.64
C VAL A 37 10.91 -2.09 4.07
N SER A 38 11.87 -1.83 4.93
CA SER A 38 11.76 -2.24 6.33
C SER A 38 10.74 -1.37 7.06
N ARG A 39 10.16 -1.91 8.14
CA ARG A 39 9.22 -1.14 8.95
C ARG A 39 9.89 0.08 9.58
N SER A 40 11.15 -0.07 9.99
CA SER A 40 11.89 1.04 10.57
C SER A 40 12.03 2.19 9.60
N ARG A 41 12.38 1.88 8.36
CA ARG A 41 12.51 2.90 7.34
C ARG A 41 11.15 3.53 7.05
N MET A 42 10.12 2.71 6.96
CA MET A 42 8.78 3.23 6.68
C MET A 42 8.31 4.13 7.83
N ALA A 43 8.60 3.76 9.07
CA ALA A 43 8.26 4.60 10.21
C ALA A 43 8.93 5.97 10.12
N ASP A 44 10.19 6.00 9.71
CA ASP A 44 10.91 7.26 9.55
C ASP A 44 10.28 8.12 8.45
N GLU A 45 9.88 7.49 7.35
CA GLU A 45 9.26 8.22 6.25
C GLU A 45 7.90 8.80 6.66
N ILE A 46 7.15 8.06 7.45
CA ILE A 46 5.88 8.54 7.97
C ILE A 46 6.10 9.74 8.88
N LYS A 47 7.07 9.65 9.77
CA LYS A 47 7.39 10.75 10.68
C LYS A 47 7.89 11.98 9.93
N SER A 48 8.48 11.78 8.77
CA SER A 48 8.95 12.86 7.92
C SER A 48 7.87 13.44 7.02
N LEU A 49 6.63 12.96 7.19
CA LEU A 49 5.47 13.42 6.44
C LEU A 49 5.55 13.13 4.94
N ASN A 50 6.27 12.08 4.58
CA ASN A 50 6.38 11.65 3.19
C ASN A 50 5.31 10.66 2.77
N VAL A 51 4.44 10.28 3.70
CA VAL A 51 3.42 9.28 3.46
C VAL A 51 2.04 9.87 3.77
N ARG A 52 1.08 9.63 2.88
CA ARG A 52 -0.29 10.06 3.07
C ARG A 52 -1.21 8.87 3.04
N VAL A 53 -2.28 8.93 3.81
CA VAL A 53 -3.34 7.92 3.80
C VAL A 53 -4.62 8.64 3.42
N ASN A 54 -5.24 8.20 2.33
CA ASN A 54 -6.44 8.83 1.79
C ASN A 54 -6.25 10.33 1.61
N TRP A 55 -5.06 10.68 1.07
CA TRP A 55 -4.66 12.04 0.73
C TRP A 55 -4.42 12.96 1.92
N LYS A 56 -4.38 12.41 3.13
CA LYS A 56 -4.04 13.18 4.33
C LYS A 56 -2.68 12.73 4.84
N GLU A 57 -1.89 13.67 5.30
CA GLU A 57 -0.59 13.33 5.84
C GLU A 57 -0.71 12.41 7.04
N ALA A 58 0.00 11.33 7.02
CA ALA A 58 0.06 10.41 8.14
C ALA A 58 1.16 10.89 9.08
N LYS A 59 0.83 10.98 10.35
CA LYS A 59 1.78 11.48 11.34
C LYS A 59 2.33 10.40 12.25
N LYS A 60 1.60 9.32 12.39
CA LYS A 60 1.98 8.24 13.31
C LYS A 60 2.16 6.94 12.58
N PRO A 61 3.33 6.30 12.71
CA PRO A 61 3.52 4.97 12.11
C PRO A 61 2.53 3.94 12.62
N SER A 62 2.05 4.10 13.83
CA SER A 62 1.09 3.17 14.43
C SER A 62 -0.35 3.42 14.01
N GLN A 63 -0.58 4.38 13.14
CA GLN A 63 -1.93 4.66 12.66
C GLN A 63 -2.53 3.41 12.03
N SER A 64 -3.79 3.13 12.31
CA SER A 64 -4.47 1.97 11.75
C SER A 64 -4.84 2.22 10.29
N VAL A 65 -4.80 1.17 9.49
CA VAL A 65 -5.29 1.22 8.11
C VAL A 65 -6.37 0.17 7.93
N ASN A 66 -7.28 0.44 7.02
CA ASN A 66 -8.43 -0.42 6.76
C ASN A 66 -8.50 -0.78 5.29
N GLU A 67 -9.36 -1.77 4.99
CA GLU A 67 -9.60 -2.16 3.62
C GLU A 67 -10.14 -0.95 2.84
N GLY A 68 -9.61 -0.74 1.68
CA GLY A 68 -9.98 0.40 0.85
C GLY A 68 -9.12 1.64 1.03
N ASP A 69 -8.27 1.66 2.06
CA ASP A 69 -7.41 2.82 2.26
C ASP A 69 -6.33 2.89 1.18
N VAL A 70 -6.00 4.10 0.77
CA VAL A 70 -4.96 4.34 -0.22
C VAL A 70 -3.78 5.02 0.47
N ILE A 71 -2.62 4.39 0.37
CA ILE A 71 -1.39 4.90 0.95
C ILE A 71 -0.56 5.49 -0.18
N SER A 72 -0.14 6.74 -0.04
CA SER A 72 0.70 7.40 -1.02
C SER A 72 2.06 7.69 -0.40
N PHE A 73 3.11 7.26 -1.09
CA PHE A 73 4.47 7.50 -0.65
C PHE A 73 5.11 8.42 -1.69
N ARG A 74 5.60 9.53 -1.22
CA ARG A 74 6.03 10.64 -2.07
C ARG A 74 6.87 10.26 -3.28
N SER A 75 7.79 9.34 -3.13
CA SER A 75 8.69 8.97 -4.23
C SER A 75 8.41 7.62 -4.86
N ARG A 76 7.40 6.90 -4.40
CA ARG A 76 7.18 5.53 -4.85
C ARG A 76 5.76 5.21 -5.28
N GLY A 77 4.90 6.21 -5.37
CA GLY A 77 3.55 6.00 -5.87
C GLY A 77 2.56 5.55 -4.81
N ARG A 78 1.50 4.90 -5.24
CA ARG A 78 0.39 4.53 -4.38
C ARG A 78 0.32 3.05 -4.13
N VAL A 79 -0.19 2.69 -2.96
CA VAL A 79 -0.57 1.33 -2.62
C VAL A 79 -1.97 1.38 -2.05
N GLU A 80 -2.85 0.57 -2.59
CA GLU A 80 -4.21 0.46 -2.09
C GLU A 80 -4.34 -0.82 -1.29
N VAL A 81 -4.99 -0.76 -0.13
CA VAL A 81 -5.30 -1.95 0.67
C VAL A 81 -6.54 -2.57 0.05
N ALA A 82 -6.33 -3.51 -0.85
CA ALA A 82 -7.42 -4.06 -1.65
C ALA A 82 -8.30 -5.01 -0.85
N GLU A 83 -7.70 -5.82 0.00
CA GLU A 83 -8.45 -6.81 0.75
C GLU A 83 -7.73 -7.15 2.04
N ILE A 84 -8.50 -7.30 3.11
CA ILE A 84 -7.97 -7.78 4.38
C ILE A 84 -8.68 -9.09 4.64
N ARG A 85 -7.91 -10.17 4.64
CA ARG A 85 -8.45 -11.49 4.95
C ARG A 85 -8.25 -11.75 6.44
N GLY A 86 -8.88 -12.76 6.93
CA GLY A 86 -8.81 -13.05 8.34
C GLY A 86 -7.43 -13.45 8.82
N THR A 87 -7.37 -13.84 10.07
CA THR A 87 -6.13 -14.19 10.74
C THR A 87 -5.64 -15.54 10.27
N THR A 88 -4.32 -15.68 10.10
CA THR A 88 -3.72 -16.98 9.80
C THR A 88 -3.60 -17.78 11.09
N LYS A 89 -3.18 -19.03 10.97
CA LYS A 89 -3.01 -19.91 12.13
C LYS A 89 -2.02 -19.33 13.14
N LYS A 90 -1.11 -18.48 12.70
CA LYS A 90 -0.10 -17.92 13.59
C LYS A 90 -0.53 -16.57 14.17
N GLY A 91 -1.76 -16.18 13.97
CA GLY A 91 -2.25 -14.91 14.49
C GLY A 91 -1.89 -13.71 13.65
N ARG A 92 -1.38 -13.91 12.45
CA ARG A 92 -1.05 -12.81 11.56
C ARG A 92 -2.21 -12.58 10.60
N MET A 93 -2.36 -11.35 10.14
CA MET A 93 -3.42 -11.00 9.21
C MET A 93 -2.90 -11.09 7.78
N SER A 94 -3.69 -11.72 6.92
CA SER A 94 -3.36 -11.85 5.51
C SER A 94 -4.01 -10.70 4.77
N ILE A 95 -3.23 -9.99 3.98
CA ILE A 95 -3.71 -8.83 3.24
C ILE A 95 -3.28 -8.91 1.78
N THR A 96 -4.07 -8.26 0.93
CA THR A 96 -3.76 -8.12 -0.48
C THR A 96 -3.65 -6.63 -0.79
N LEU A 97 -2.56 -6.24 -1.40
CA LEU A 97 -2.29 -4.85 -1.73
C LEU A 97 -2.18 -4.69 -3.24
N LYS A 98 -2.60 -3.55 -3.74
CA LYS A 98 -2.40 -3.18 -5.14
C LYS A 98 -1.43 -2.02 -5.17
N ARG A 99 -0.28 -2.24 -5.78
CA ARG A 99 0.71 -1.20 -5.93
C ARG A 99 0.62 -0.63 -7.34
N TYR A 100 0.37 0.65 -7.42
CA TYR A 100 0.29 1.34 -8.70
C TYR A 100 1.68 1.85 -9.08
N ILE A 101 2.13 1.43 -10.23
CA ILE A 101 3.50 1.72 -10.68
C ILE A 101 3.50 2.80 -11.73
#